data_65ec281095b0cfbbf4b14f56a5fe789b
#
_entry.id   65ec281095b0cfbbf4b14f56a5fe789b
#
_cell.length_a   1.000
_cell.length_b   1.000
_cell.length_c   1.000
_cell.angle_alpha   90.00
_cell.angle_beta   90.00
_cell.angle_gamma   90.00
#
_symmetry.space_group_name_H-M   'P 1'
#
loop_
_entity.id
_entity.type
_entity.pdbx_description
1 polymer ?
#
loop_
_entity_poly.entity_id
_entity_poly.type
_entity_poly.pdbx_seq_one_letter_code
_entity_poly.pdbx_strand_id
1 'polypeptide(L)'
;MPPEDLVSDYAKGIVIALGPEDGESFWQPLPSTGYVINKINPYNSPYDAFSTGLQVLEPGAHIRRHAHERSHELLFCYRGTGQADIDGELYDVLPETMILIGRGVQHKVTNTGTSQMRLLWFIAPAGLEDWFRAIGRPRRPGEPLPAPFDRPADVAMIQAQQRFIPPDKD
;
A
#
# COMPACT_ATOMS: atom_id res chain seq x y z
N MET A 1 37.57 26.38 -3.85
CA MET A 1 37.52 24.93 -3.49
C MET A 1 36.70 24.82 -2.23
N PRO A 2 35.74 23.94 -2.13
CA PRO A 2 35.10 23.65 -0.85
C PRO A 2 36.15 23.05 0.10
N PRO A 3 36.07 23.27 1.41
CA PRO A 3 37.04 22.75 2.35
C PRO A 3 37.04 21.22 2.29
N GLU A 4 38.25 20.64 2.22
CA GLU A 4 38.49 19.19 2.12
C GLU A 4 37.94 18.39 3.33
N ASP A 5 37.54 19.06 4.40
CA ASP A 5 37.06 18.45 5.65
C ASP A 5 35.58 18.04 5.64
N LEU A 6 34.85 18.24 4.54
CA LEU A 6 33.45 17.83 4.39
C LEU A 6 33.26 16.50 3.63
N VAL A 7 34.37 15.85 3.28
CA VAL A 7 34.31 14.49 2.67
C VAL A 7 34.57 13.51 3.78
N SER A 8 33.56 13.27 4.63
CA SER A 8 33.92 12.19 5.42
C SER A 8 32.93 11.37 6.03
N ASP A 9 32.28 11.19 6.75
CA ASP A 9 31.69 10.10 7.52
C ASP A 9 30.26 9.72 7.12
N TYR A 10 29.92 9.85 5.86
CA TYR A 10 28.71 9.18 5.39
C TYR A 10 28.97 7.68 5.27
N ALA A 11 28.52 6.93 6.27
CA ALA A 11 28.48 5.48 6.15
C ALA A 11 27.80 5.12 4.82
N LYS A 12 28.48 4.35 3.98
CA LYS A 12 27.95 3.91 2.69
C LYS A 12 26.63 3.18 2.93
N GLY A 13 25.54 3.65 2.30
CA GLY A 13 24.26 3.00 2.34
C GLY A 13 24.27 1.63 1.67
N ILE A 14 23.17 0.91 1.80
CA ILE A 14 22.95 -0.36 1.12
C ILE A 14 22.12 -0.18 -0.14
N VAL A 15 22.19 -1.17 -1.05
CA VAL A 15 21.32 -1.28 -2.22
C VAL A 15 20.46 -2.53 -2.03
N ILE A 16 19.15 -2.37 -2.22
CA ILE A 16 18.17 -3.48 -2.27
C ILE A 16 17.50 -3.40 -3.63
N ALA A 17 17.70 -4.41 -4.47
CA ALA A 17 17.06 -4.53 -5.77
C ALA A 17 16.13 -5.73 -5.76
N LEU A 18 14.84 -5.49 -6.00
CA LEU A 18 13.78 -6.50 -5.99
C LEU A 18 13.13 -6.57 -7.36
N GLY A 19 13.06 -7.75 -7.93
CA GLY A 19 12.36 -8.03 -9.17
C GLY A 19 10.83 -7.90 -9.04
N PRO A 20 10.09 -8.08 -10.13
CA PRO A 20 8.64 -7.85 -10.15
C PRO A 20 7.85 -8.65 -9.11
N GLU A 21 8.20 -9.89 -8.88
CA GLU A 21 7.51 -10.79 -7.93
C GLU A 21 8.26 -10.99 -6.60
N ASP A 22 9.39 -10.33 -6.39
CA ASP A 22 10.14 -10.41 -5.15
C ASP A 22 9.45 -9.62 -4.03
N GLY A 23 9.52 -10.14 -2.81
CA GLY A 23 8.89 -9.60 -1.62
C GLY A 23 7.83 -10.55 -1.04
N GLU A 24 7.30 -10.21 0.12
CA GLU A 24 6.20 -10.98 0.71
C GLU A 24 4.89 -10.63 0.00
N SER A 25 4.18 -11.64 -0.50
CA SER A 25 2.95 -11.44 -1.26
C SER A 25 1.75 -12.07 -0.56
N PHE A 26 0.62 -11.36 -0.59
CA PHE A 26 -0.62 -11.77 0.06
C PHE A 26 -1.84 -11.49 -0.82
N TRP A 27 -2.68 -12.52 -0.99
CA TRP A 27 -4.04 -12.35 -1.48
C TRP A 27 -4.83 -11.49 -0.51
N GLN A 28 -5.64 -10.58 -1.03
CA GLN A 28 -6.40 -9.65 -0.21
C GLN A 28 -7.87 -10.10 -0.08
N PRO A 29 -8.46 -9.94 1.12
CA PRO A 29 -9.87 -10.24 1.36
C PRO A 29 -10.79 -9.21 0.72
N LEU A 30 -12.08 -9.54 0.64
CA LEU A 30 -13.12 -8.61 0.24
C LEU A 30 -13.06 -7.31 1.06
N PRO A 31 -13.32 -6.16 0.43
CA PRO A 31 -13.65 -5.93 -0.99
C PRO A 31 -12.42 -5.67 -1.89
N SER A 32 -11.21 -5.87 -1.40
CA SER A 32 -9.95 -5.52 -2.07
C SER A 32 -9.39 -6.70 -2.89
N THR A 33 -10.27 -7.50 -3.51
CA THR A 33 -9.86 -8.67 -4.30
C THR A 33 -8.69 -8.35 -5.24
N GLY A 34 -7.70 -9.25 -5.24
CA GLY A 34 -6.41 -9.06 -5.84
C GLY A 34 -5.30 -9.41 -4.87
N TYR A 35 -4.16 -8.77 -4.96
CA TYR A 35 -3.03 -9.07 -4.09
C TYR A 35 -2.16 -7.85 -3.81
N VAL A 36 -1.31 -7.99 -2.80
CA VAL A 36 -0.23 -7.05 -2.52
C VAL A 36 1.12 -7.76 -2.57
N ILE A 37 2.17 -6.99 -2.81
CA ILE A 37 3.56 -7.40 -2.63
C ILE A 37 4.25 -6.35 -1.77
N ASN A 38 4.61 -6.69 -0.56
CA ASN A 38 5.44 -5.87 0.32
C ASN A 38 6.86 -5.88 -0.23
N LYS A 39 7.34 -4.75 -0.73
CA LYS A 39 8.66 -4.66 -1.37
C LYS A 39 9.76 -4.32 -0.36
N ILE A 40 9.82 -3.10 0.08
CA ILE A 40 10.83 -2.61 1.03
C ILE A 40 10.13 -2.20 2.32
N ASN A 41 10.58 -2.72 3.43
CA ASN A 41 10.01 -2.49 4.74
C ASN A 41 11.05 -2.81 5.83
N PRO A 42 10.78 -2.53 7.11
CA PRO A 42 11.72 -2.77 8.20
C PRO A 42 12.16 -4.24 8.40
N TYR A 43 11.44 -5.21 7.82
CA TYR A 43 11.81 -6.63 7.95
C TYR A 43 12.88 -7.08 6.95
N ASN A 44 13.05 -6.34 5.85
CA ASN A 44 14.02 -6.66 4.80
C ASN A 44 15.02 -5.54 4.51
N SER A 45 14.94 -4.45 5.26
CA SER A 45 15.87 -3.32 5.15
C SER A 45 16.22 -2.77 6.55
N PRO A 46 17.37 -2.09 6.72
CA PRO A 46 17.71 -1.42 7.96
C PRO A 46 16.96 -0.09 8.14
N TYR A 47 16.09 0.30 7.20
CA TYR A 47 15.34 1.55 7.23
C TYR A 47 13.92 1.29 7.71
N ASP A 48 13.52 2.00 8.75
CA ASP A 48 12.17 1.93 9.38
C ASP A 48 11.30 3.17 9.12
N ALA A 49 11.87 4.17 8.46
CA ALA A 49 11.19 5.42 8.19
C ALA A 49 10.02 5.29 7.22
N PHE A 50 10.02 4.25 6.38
CA PHE A 50 8.97 4.00 5.40
C PHE A 50 8.82 2.52 5.07
N SER A 51 7.70 2.19 4.45
CA SER A 51 7.54 0.95 3.70
C SER A 51 6.91 1.23 2.35
N THR A 52 7.10 0.32 1.39
CA THR A 52 6.55 0.44 0.04
C THR A 52 6.30 -0.92 -0.58
N GLY A 53 5.36 -0.96 -1.51
CA GLY A 53 5.01 -2.17 -2.22
C GLY A 53 4.05 -1.91 -3.38
N LEU A 54 3.50 -3.00 -3.87
CA LEU A 54 2.56 -2.99 -4.97
C LEU A 54 1.21 -3.51 -4.48
N GLN A 55 0.13 -2.91 -4.94
CA GLN A 55 -1.22 -3.42 -4.78
C GLN A 55 -1.89 -3.60 -6.14
N VAL A 56 -2.47 -4.77 -6.34
CA VAL A 56 -3.23 -5.12 -7.54
C VAL A 56 -4.67 -5.32 -7.14
N LEU A 57 -5.57 -4.58 -7.78
CA LEU A 57 -7.01 -4.66 -7.59
C LEU A 57 -7.66 -5.25 -8.84
N GLU A 58 -8.46 -6.29 -8.67
CA GLU A 58 -9.28 -6.83 -9.74
C GLU A 58 -10.37 -5.83 -10.18
N PRO A 59 -10.96 -5.96 -11.38
CA PRO A 59 -12.08 -5.11 -11.79
C PRO A 59 -13.21 -5.10 -10.76
N GLY A 60 -13.68 -3.90 -10.38
CA GLY A 60 -14.69 -3.68 -9.37
C GLY A 60 -14.22 -3.76 -7.91
N ALA A 61 -13.01 -4.24 -7.66
CA ALA A 61 -12.43 -4.25 -6.32
C ALA A 61 -12.08 -2.83 -5.84
N HIS A 62 -12.05 -2.65 -4.53
CA HIS A 62 -11.68 -1.36 -3.95
C HIS A 62 -10.96 -1.49 -2.61
N ILE A 63 -10.06 -0.56 -2.35
CA ILE A 63 -9.52 -0.29 -1.02
C ILE A 63 -10.62 0.42 -0.23
N ARG A 64 -10.98 -0.12 0.93
CA ARG A 64 -12.04 0.48 1.77
C ARG A 64 -11.66 1.89 2.22
N ARG A 65 -12.68 2.70 2.50
CA ARG A 65 -12.48 4.01 3.12
C ARG A 65 -11.78 3.84 4.47
N HIS A 66 -10.70 4.58 4.65
CA HIS A 66 -9.91 4.62 5.88
C HIS A 66 -9.00 5.86 5.86
N ALA A 67 -8.37 6.13 6.98
CA ALA A 67 -7.28 7.10 7.08
C ALA A 67 -6.15 6.54 7.95
N HIS A 68 -4.97 7.11 7.83
CA HIS A 68 -3.80 6.78 8.65
C HIS A 68 -3.60 7.84 9.73
N GLU A 69 -3.61 7.43 11.01
CA GLU A 69 -3.43 8.36 12.13
C GLU A 69 -2.06 9.06 12.11
N ARG A 70 -1.02 8.32 11.73
CA ARG A 70 0.38 8.78 11.86
C ARG A 70 1.14 8.91 10.57
N SER A 71 0.67 8.27 9.51
CA SER A 71 1.46 8.13 8.29
C SER A 71 0.89 8.99 7.17
N HIS A 72 1.78 9.44 6.30
CA HIS A 72 1.44 9.95 4.98
C HIS A 72 1.55 8.79 4.00
N GLU A 73 0.63 8.70 3.07
CA GLU A 73 0.65 7.71 2.01
C GLU A 73 0.78 8.37 0.65
N LEU A 74 1.60 7.79 -0.22
CA LEU A 74 1.67 8.14 -1.62
C LEU A 74 1.22 6.94 -2.43
N LEU A 75 0.26 7.15 -3.31
CA LEU A 75 -0.20 6.18 -4.29
C LEU A 75 0.23 6.61 -5.69
N PHE A 76 0.75 5.68 -6.46
CA PHE A 76 1.07 5.88 -7.86
C PHE A 76 0.44 4.78 -8.71
N CYS A 77 -0.47 5.14 -9.59
CA CYS A 77 -1.08 4.22 -10.53
C CYS A 77 -0.17 4.04 -11.74
N TYR A 78 0.31 2.83 -11.98
CA TYR A 78 1.14 2.56 -13.15
C TYR A 78 0.43 1.71 -14.22
N ARG A 79 -0.76 1.18 -13.91
CA ARG A 79 -1.60 0.43 -14.86
C ARG A 79 -3.06 0.38 -14.42
N GLY A 80 -3.97 0.32 -15.41
CA GLY A 80 -5.41 0.28 -15.16
C GLY A 80 -5.99 1.67 -14.89
N THR A 81 -7.27 1.72 -14.57
CA THR A 81 -7.99 2.97 -14.34
C THR A 81 -8.96 2.81 -13.16
N GLY A 82 -9.21 3.88 -12.45
CA GLY A 82 -10.12 3.86 -11.32
C GLY A 82 -10.51 5.23 -10.85
N GLN A 83 -11.07 5.29 -9.64
CA GLN A 83 -11.40 6.53 -8.94
C GLN A 83 -10.90 6.47 -7.51
N ALA A 84 -10.41 7.59 -7.02
CA ALA A 84 -10.10 7.83 -5.62
C ALA A 84 -11.13 8.82 -5.06
N ASP A 85 -11.75 8.45 -3.95
CA ASP A 85 -12.61 9.32 -3.16
C ASP A 85 -11.80 9.77 -1.92
N ILE A 86 -11.46 11.05 -1.88
CA ILE A 86 -10.63 11.67 -0.84
C ILE A 86 -11.49 12.69 -0.10
N ASP A 87 -11.85 12.42 1.15
CA ASP A 87 -12.76 13.25 1.95
C ASP A 87 -14.06 13.65 1.23
N GLY A 88 -14.58 12.75 0.35
CA GLY A 88 -15.79 12.98 -0.42
C GLY A 88 -15.58 13.63 -1.79
N GLU A 89 -14.36 14.03 -2.12
CA GLU A 89 -14.01 14.54 -3.44
C GLU A 89 -13.49 13.42 -4.34
N LEU A 90 -13.99 13.32 -5.57
CA LEU A 90 -13.65 12.28 -6.52
C LEU A 90 -12.54 12.71 -7.47
N TYR A 91 -11.52 11.89 -7.57
CA TYR A 91 -10.39 12.05 -8.49
C TYR A 91 -10.31 10.85 -9.43
N ASP A 92 -10.20 11.09 -10.72
CA ASP A 92 -9.89 10.02 -11.67
C ASP A 92 -8.46 9.54 -11.49
N VAL A 93 -8.29 8.23 -11.47
CA VAL A 93 -6.99 7.58 -11.33
C VAL A 93 -6.66 6.84 -12.62
N LEU A 94 -5.78 7.44 -13.40
CA LEU A 94 -5.28 6.93 -14.68
C LEU A 94 -3.82 6.46 -14.50
N PRO A 95 -3.23 5.75 -15.47
CA PRO A 95 -1.79 5.49 -15.46
C PRO A 95 -1.01 6.80 -15.32
N GLU A 96 0.03 6.79 -14.45
CA GLU A 96 0.88 7.92 -14.09
C GLU A 96 0.24 8.92 -13.11
N THR A 97 -1.00 8.70 -12.68
CA THR A 97 -1.58 9.49 -11.57
C THR A 97 -0.83 9.20 -10.28
N MET A 98 -0.46 10.27 -9.58
CA MET A 98 0.16 10.24 -8.26
C MET A 98 -0.70 11.02 -7.27
N ILE A 99 -0.99 10.43 -6.10
CA ILE A 99 -1.79 11.05 -5.05
C ILE A 99 -0.99 11.00 -3.75
N LEU A 100 -0.75 12.14 -3.12
CA LEU A 100 -0.23 12.23 -1.77
C LEU A 100 -1.39 12.44 -0.80
N ILE A 101 -1.53 11.53 0.14
CA ILE A 101 -2.59 11.51 1.14
C ILE A 101 -1.97 11.83 2.50
N GLY A 102 -2.43 12.90 3.11
CA GLY A 102 -1.99 13.35 4.43
C GLY A 102 -2.56 12.47 5.56
N ARG A 103 -1.98 12.63 6.75
CA ARG A 103 -2.50 11.98 7.97
C ARG A 103 -3.93 12.42 8.23
N GLY A 104 -4.78 11.47 8.64
CA GLY A 104 -6.18 11.73 8.97
C GLY A 104 -7.11 11.93 7.78
N VAL A 105 -6.59 12.01 6.55
CA VAL A 105 -7.40 12.18 5.34
C VAL A 105 -8.06 10.86 4.96
N GLN A 106 -9.39 10.85 4.94
CA GLN A 106 -10.19 9.68 4.58
C GLN A 106 -10.11 9.42 3.08
N HIS A 107 -9.77 8.20 2.72
CA HIS A 107 -9.63 7.84 1.31
C HIS A 107 -10.11 6.42 1.00
N LYS A 108 -10.59 6.28 -0.23
CA LYS A 108 -11.05 5.03 -0.84
C LYS A 108 -10.58 5.02 -2.30
N VAL A 109 -10.04 3.90 -2.77
CA VAL A 109 -9.66 3.75 -4.18
C VAL A 109 -10.40 2.58 -4.78
N THR A 110 -11.04 2.79 -5.92
CA THR A 110 -11.86 1.79 -6.63
C THR A 110 -11.30 1.55 -8.03
N ASN A 111 -11.09 0.31 -8.39
CA ASN A 111 -10.84 -0.06 -9.78
C ASN A 111 -12.18 -0.02 -10.54
N THR A 112 -12.39 1.02 -11.34
CA THR A 112 -13.59 1.19 -12.18
C THR A 112 -13.37 0.71 -13.62
N GLY A 113 -12.15 0.25 -13.94
CA GLY A 113 -11.80 -0.28 -15.24
C GLY A 113 -12.18 -1.75 -15.43
N THR A 114 -11.87 -2.27 -16.61
CA THR A 114 -12.16 -3.66 -17.00
C THR A 114 -10.93 -4.57 -16.90
N SER A 115 -9.81 -4.05 -16.47
CA SER A 115 -8.56 -4.79 -16.24
C SER A 115 -8.02 -4.54 -14.85
N GLN A 116 -7.02 -5.31 -14.43
CA GLN A 116 -6.34 -5.07 -13.16
C GLN A 116 -5.82 -3.64 -13.06
N MET A 117 -6.13 -2.99 -11.94
CA MET A 117 -5.51 -1.73 -11.54
C MET A 117 -4.29 -2.03 -10.69
N ARG A 118 -3.17 -1.41 -11.02
CA ARG A 118 -1.90 -1.64 -10.33
C ARG A 118 -1.36 -0.34 -9.76
N LEU A 119 -1.18 -0.35 -8.45
CA LEU A 119 -0.72 0.78 -7.67
C LEU A 119 0.62 0.44 -7.01
N LEU A 120 1.54 1.39 -7.03
CA LEU A 120 2.60 1.45 -6.05
C LEU A 120 2.07 2.25 -4.85
N TRP A 121 2.25 1.72 -3.67
CA TRP A 121 2.04 2.44 -2.42
C TRP A 121 3.38 2.69 -1.73
N PHE A 122 3.50 3.83 -1.10
CA PHE A 122 4.60 4.22 -0.23
C PHE A 122 4.00 4.88 1.01
N ILE A 123 4.41 4.46 2.18
CA ILE A 123 3.90 4.99 3.45
C ILE A 123 5.05 5.35 4.40
N ALA A 124 4.93 6.49 5.04
CA ALA A 124 5.90 6.99 6.02
C ALA A 124 5.18 7.61 7.22
N PRO A 125 5.53 7.17 8.47
CA PRO A 125 6.38 6.03 8.80
C PRO A 125 5.82 4.68 8.33
N ALA A 126 6.67 3.64 8.34
CA ALA A 126 6.33 2.26 7.98
C ALA A 126 5.21 1.68 8.84
N GLY A 127 4.58 0.56 8.39
CA GLY A 127 3.56 -0.17 9.13
C GLY A 127 2.44 -0.78 8.28
N LEU A 128 2.25 -0.34 7.02
CA LEU A 128 1.19 -0.88 6.17
C LEU A 128 1.45 -2.35 5.78
N GLU A 129 2.69 -2.77 5.73
CA GLU A 129 3.10 -4.15 5.50
C GLU A 129 2.51 -5.12 6.54
N ASP A 130 2.41 -4.68 7.80
CA ASP A 130 1.85 -5.50 8.88
C ASP A 130 0.34 -5.69 8.74
N TRP A 131 -0.34 -4.66 8.26
CA TRP A 131 -1.76 -4.77 7.91
C TRP A 131 -1.99 -5.86 6.87
N PHE A 132 -1.26 -5.82 5.76
CA PHE A 132 -1.42 -6.80 4.69
C PHE A 132 -1.09 -8.23 5.13
N ARG A 133 -0.09 -8.37 6.00
CA ARG A 133 0.28 -9.65 6.60
C ARG A 133 -0.82 -10.18 7.52
N ALA A 134 -1.44 -9.30 8.29
CA ALA A 134 -2.46 -9.68 9.27
C ALA A 134 -3.80 -10.08 8.64
N ILE A 135 -4.21 -9.45 7.53
CA ILE A 135 -5.52 -9.71 6.92
C ILE A 135 -5.47 -10.60 5.68
N GLY A 136 -4.31 -10.71 5.04
CA GLY A 136 -4.14 -11.44 3.78
C GLY A 136 -3.84 -12.92 3.96
N ARG A 137 -3.88 -13.65 2.85
CA ARG A 137 -3.43 -15.04 2.76
C ARG A 137 -2.15 -15.10 1.94
N PRO A 138 -1.11 -15.83 2.37
CA PRO A 138 0.13 -15.96 1.61
C PRO A 138 -0.13 -16.31 0.14
N ARG A 139 0.55 -15.63 -0.76
CA ARG A 139 0.48 -15.83 -2.21
C ARG A 139 1.85 -16.21 -2.75
N ARG A 140 1.89 -17.16 -3.66
CA ARG A 140 3.08 -17.47 -4.46
C ARG A 140 2.92 -16.93 -5.89
N PRO A 141 4.00 -16.49 -6.54
CA PRO A 141 3.97 -16.10 -7.94
C PRO A 141 3.36 -17.20 -8.83
N GLY A 142 2.47 -16.79 -9.76
CA GLY A 142 1.82 -17.73 -10.68
C GLY A 142 0.62 -18.48 -10.13
N GLU A 143 0.30 -18.36 -8.84
CA GLU A 143 -0.93 -18.94 -8.30
C GLU A 143 -2.17 -18.27 -8.91
N PRO A 144 -3.22 -19.05 -9.23
CA PRO A 144 -4.48 -18.49 -9.72
C PRO A 144 -5.17 -17.68 -8.62
N LEU A 145 -5.95 -16.68 -9.03
CA LEU A 145 -6.80 -15.90 -8.12
C LEU A 145 -7.70 -16.84 -7.33
N PRO A 146 -7.67 -16.81 -5.99
CA PRO A 146 -8.54 -17.64 -5.17
C PRO A 146 -10.00 -17.15 -5.24
N ALA A 147 -10.93 -18.01 -4.82
CA ALA A 147 -12.28 -17.55 -4.55
C ALA A 147 -12.24 -16.39 -3.53
N PRO A 148 -13.10 -15.37 -3.68
CA PRO A 148 -13.19 -14.28 -2.73
C PRO A 148 -13.37 -14.80 -1.30
N PHE A 149 -12.71 -14.15 -0.34
CA PHE A 149 -12.77 -14.53 1.07
C PHE A 149 -12.96 -13.30 1.95
N ASP A 150 -13.54 -13.54 3.12
CA ASP A 150 -13.82 -12.49 4.09
C ASP A 150 -12.56 -12.09 4.88
N ARG A 151 -12.62 -10.92 5.47
CA ARG A 151 -11.63 -10.46 6.44
C ARG A 151 -11.65 -11.32 7.70
N PRO A 152 -10.54 -11.36 8.46
CA PRO A 152 -10.53 -11.97 9.79
C PRO A 152 -11.64 -11.41 10.68
N ALA A 153 -12.20 -12.25 11.55
CA ALA A 153 -13.28 -11.86 12.45
C ALA A 153 -12.86 -10.74 13.43
N ASP A 154 -11.59 -10.68 13.76
CA ASP A 154 -10.96 -9.71 14.66
C ASP A 154 -10.38 -8.49 13.93
N VAL A 155 -10.76 -8.26 12.69
CA VAL A 155 -10.24 -7.17 11.85
C VAL A 155 -10.32 -5.79 12.51
N ALA A 156 -11.34 -5.54 13.33
CA ALA A 156 -11.46 -4.27 14.05
C ALA A 156 -10.34 -4.07 15.06
N MET A 157 -9.91 -5.13 15.74
CA MET A 157 -8.77 -5.10 16.66
C MET A 157 -7.45 -4.89 15.87
N ILE A 158 -7.29 -5.59 14.76
CA ILE A 158 -6.14 -5.43 13.86
C ILE A 158 -6.04 -3.98 13.35
N GLN A 159 -7.15 -3.39 12.91
CA GLN A 159 -7.22 -1.98 12.48
C GLN A 159 -6.76 -1.01 13.59
N ALA A 160 -7.24 -1.22 14.81
CA ALA A 160 -6.86 -0.38 15.94
C ALA A 160 -5.36 -0.50 16.27
N GLN A 161 -4.80 -1.70 16.21
CA GLN A 161 -3.36 -1.93 16.41
C GLN A 161 -2.51 -1.25 15.34
N GLN A 162 -2.96 -1.26 14.09
CA GLN A 162 -2.30 -0.62 12.95
C GLN A 162 -2.62 0.88 12.84
N ARG A 163 -3.39 1.43 13.80
CA ARG A 163 -3.75 2.86 13.87
C ARG A 163 -4.43 3.40 12.61
N PHE A 164 -5.26 2.58 12.01
CA PHE A 164 -6.20 3.05 11.00
C PHE A 164 -7.36 3.77 11.66
N ILE A 165 -7.71 4.91 11.11
CA ILE A 165 -8.93 5.63 11.48
C ILE A 165 -10.07 5.02 10.64
N PRO A 166 -11.10 4.43 11.27
CA PRO A 166 -12.27 3.95 10.53
C PRO A 166 -12.99 5.12 9.84
N PRO A 167 -13.84 4.84 8.84
CA PRO A 167 -14.71 5.86 8.28
C PRO A 167 -15.55 6.51 9.37
N ASP A 168 -15.82 7.81 9.20
CA ASP A 168 -16.84 8.47 10.01
C ASP A 168 -18.16 7.71 9.89
N LYS A 169 -18.89 7.62 10.99
CA LYS A 169 -20.23 7.05 10.95
C LYS A 169 -21.12 8.08 10.25
N ASP A 170 -21.66 7.68 9.10
CA ASP A 170 -22.75 8.41 8.44
C ASP A 170 -23.94 8.63 9.38
#